data_f62ad54a52199b0cef0171d82636f100
#
_entry.id   f62ad54a52199b0cef0171d82636f100
#
_cell.length_a   1.000
_cell.length_b   1.000
_cell.length_c   1.000
_cell.angle_alpha   90.00
_cell.angle_beta   90.00
_cell.angle_gamma   90.00
#
_symmetry.space_group_name_H-M   'P 1'
#
loop_
_entity.id
_entity.type
_entity.pdbx_description
1 polymer ?
#
loop_
_entity_poly.entity_id
_entity_poly.type
_entity_poly.pdbx_seq_one_letter_code
_entity_poly.pdbx_strand_id
1 'polypeptide(L)'
;ESYLIEISSYILEKKDDQKDDNSFLVDKILDKTGMKGTGKWTVQQAAELSVAAPTIASSLDSRFLSGLKDERVAAEAVFKSKGLAPADSKGPAPGIDKKQLIDDVRKALYASKVTSYAQGMNLIRAKSNEQEWGLNLGEMARIWKGGCIIRAAFLDRIKQAYDKDAN
;
A
#
# COMPACT_ATOMS: atom_id res chain seq x y z
N GLU A 1 2.92 -0.07 -13.47
CA GLU A 1 3.16 -1.51 -13.47
C GLU A 1 2.09 -2.34 -12.76
N SER A 2 1.16 -1.74 -12.07
CA SER A 2 0.03 -2.43 -11.48
C SER A 2 -1.26 -1.64 -11.68
N TYR A 3 -2.38 -2.35 -11.74
CA TYR A 3 -3.69 -1.76 -11.91
C TYR A 3 -3.99 -0.67 -10.88
N LEU A 4 -3.75 -0.93 -9.60
CA LEU A 4 -4.05 0.05 -8.54
C LEU A 4 -3.17 1.32 -8.65
N ILE A 5 -1.91 1.21 -9.03
CA ILE A 5 -1.04 2.37 -9.24
C ILE A 5 -1.44 3.13 -10.50
N GLU A 6 -1.83 2.43 -11.55
CA GLU A 6 -2.32 3.05 -12.79
C GLU A 6 -3.57 3.89 -12.54
N ILE A 7 -4.60 3.32 -11.90
CA ILE A 7 -5.82 4.09 -11.59
C ILE A 7 -5.56 5.22 -10.59
N SER A 8 -4.59 5.06 -9.68
CA SER A 8 -4.20 6.14 -8.75
C SER A 8 -3.66 7.36 -9.50
N SER A 9 -2.93 7.16 -10.60
CA SER A 9 -2.44 8.30 -11.40
C SER A 9 -3.60 9.11 -12.00
N TYR A 10 -4.61 8.45 -12.54
CA TYR A 10 -5.80 9.12 -13.07
C TYR A 10 -6.63 9.81 -12.00
N ILE A 11 -6.79 9.16 -10.83
CA ILE A 11 -7.52 9.75 -9.69
C ILE A 11 -6.84 11.03 -9.20
N LEU A 12 -5.51 11.03 -9.10
CA LEU A 12 -4.74 12.19 -8.63
C LEU A 12 -4.71 13.34 -9.64
N GLU A 13 -4.88 13.06 -10.94
CA GLU A 13 -4.97 14.08 -11.99
C GLU A 13 -6.37 14.63 -12.21
N LYS A 14 -7.42 13.94 -11.75
CA LYS A 14 -8.79 14.32 -12.02
C LYS A 14 -9.12 15.69 -11.40
N LYS A 15 -9.46 16.64 -12.26
CA LYS A 15 -9.95 17.95 -11.83
C LYS A 15 -11.40 17.87 -11.35
N ASP A 16 -11.74 18.76 -10.43
CA ASP A 16 -13.12 18.97 -10.02
C ASP A 16 -13.88 19.67 -11.15
N ASP A 17 -14.80 18.95 -11.78
CA ASP A 17 -15.62 19.46 -12.87
C ASP A 17 -16.90 20.20 -12.42
N GLN A 18 -17.13 20.28 -11.10
CA GLN A 18 -18.26 21.02 -10.52
C GLN A 18 -17.90 22.44 -10.11
N LYS A 19 -16.62 22.80 -10.17
CA LYS A 19 -16.12 24.14 -9.81
C LYS A 19 -15.03 24.61 -10.74
N ASP A 20 -15.09 25.88 -11.11
CA ASP A 20 -14.10 26.54 -12.00
C ASP A 20 -12.83 27.01 -11.24
N ASP A 21 -12.48 26.38 -10.12
CA ASP A 21 -11.33 26.77 -9.28
C ASP A 21 -10.03 25.99 -9.57
N ASN A 22 -10.05 25.19 -10.64
CA ASN A 22 -8.93 24.33 -11.07
C ASN A 22 -8.42 23.35 -9.97
N SER A 23 -9.22 23.09 -8.95
CA SER A 23 -8.89 22.16 -7.86
C SER A 23 -8.92 20.70 -8.33
N PHE A 24 -8.27 19.82 -7.57
CA PHE A 24 -8.33 18.38 -7.84
C PHE A 24 -9.49 17.75 -7.08
N LEU A 25 -10.19 16.83 -7.74
CA LEU A 25 -11.33 16.15 -7.14
C LEU A 25 -10.93 15.33 -5.88
N VAL A 26 -9.74 14.78 -5.85
CA VAL A 26 -9.23 14.02 -4.69
C VAL A 26 -9.20 14.86 -3.41
N ASP A 27 -8.96 16.17 -3.51
CA ASP A 27 -8.94 17.10 -2.36
C ASP A 27 -10.34 17.35 -1.79
N LYS A 28 -11.39 16.98 -2.51
CA LYS A 28 -12.81 17.10 -2.08
C LYS A 28 -13.34 15.79 -1.46
N ILE A 29 -12.59 14.71 -1.56
CA ILE A 29 -12.97 13.42 -0.98
C ILE A 29 -12.64 13.40 0.51
N LEU A 30 -13.54 12.81 1.30
CA LEU A 30 -13.32 12.67 2.74
C LEU A 30 -12.03 11.90 3.02
N ASP A 31 -11.08 12.56 3.67
CA ASP A 31 -9.82 11.98 4.14
C ASP A 31 -10.06 11.06 5.35
N LYS A 32 -10.68 9.92 5.11
CA LYS A 32 -11.00 8.90 6.11
C LYS A 32 -11.15 7.54 5.45
N THR A 33 -10.35 6.58 5.85
CA THR A 33 -10.47 5.20 5.37
C THR A 33 -11.04 4.28 6.46
N GLY A 34 -11.62 3.17 6.02
CA GLY A 34 -12.10 2.12 6.91
C GLY A 34 -11.48 0.77 6.52
N MET A 35 -11.67 -0.22 7.38
CA MET A 35 -11.25 -1.59 7.14
C MET A 35 -12.45 -2.44 6.71
N LYS A 36 -12.25 -3.27 5.66
CA LYS A 36 -13.28 -4.20 5.15
C LYS A 36 -12.99 -5.68 5.43
N GLY A 37 -12.03 -6.00 6.31
CA GLY A 37 -11.89 -7.35 6.84
C GLY A 37 -10.63 -8.12 6.42
N THR A 38 -10.25 -8.16 5.13
CA THR A 38 -9.15 -9.04 4.65
C THR A 38 -7.79 -8.73 5.25
N GLY A 39 -7.45 -7.46 5.44
CA GLY A 39 -6.20 -7.06 6.11
C GLY A 39 -6.11 -7.54 7.54
N LYS A 40 -7.21 -7.44 8.29
CA LYS A 40 -7.31 -7.97 9.67
C LYS A 40 -7.03 -9.47 9.69
N TRP A 41 -7.68 -10.24 8.83
CA TRP A 41 -7.48 -11.70 8.79
C TRP A 41 -6.05 -12.08 8.40
N THR A 42 -5.44 -11.33 7.47
CA THR A 42 -4.05 -11.57 7.08
C THR A 42 -3.10 -11.38 8.26
N VAL A 43 -3.25 -10.31 9.03
CA VAL A 43 -2.40 -10.03 10.20
C VAL A 43 -2.67 -11.03 11.33
N GLN A 44 -3.92 -11.42 11.56
CA GLN A 44 -4.26 -12.47 12.53
C GLN A 44 -3.58 -13.80 12.17
N GLN A 45 -3.68 -14.26 10.92
CA GLN A 45 -3.02 -15.50 10.48
C GLN A 45 -1.51 -15.41 10.54
N ALA A 46 -0.93 -14.24 10.24
CA ALA A 46 0.52 -14.04 10.37
C ALA A 46 0.97 -14.24 11.83
N ALA A 47 0.21 -13.69 12.79
CA ALA A 47 0.50 -13.86 14.21
C ALA A 47 0.33 -15.33 14.66
N GLU A 48 -0.76 -15.98 14.28
CA GLU A 48 -1.03 -17.40 14.61
C GLU A 48 0.05 -18.34 14.08
N LEU A 49 0.55 -18.10 12.87
CA LEU A 49 1.56 -18.92 12.22
C LEU A 49 3.00 -18.48 12.55
N SER A 50 3.17 -17.48 13.42
CA SER A 50 4.48 -16.90 13.75
C SER A 50 5.26 -16.43 12.52
N VAL A 51 4.54 -15.88 11.52
CA VAL A 51 5.12 -15.34 10.28
C VAL A 51 5.25 -13.83 10.39
N ALA A 52 6.44 -13.31 10.15
CA ALA A 52 6.67 -11.87 10.17
C ALA A 52 6.02 -11.20 8.93
N ALA A 53 5.08 -10.29 9.16
CA ALA A 53 4.41 -9.52 8.10
C ALA A 53 4.32 -8.02 8.44
N PRO A 54 5.44 -7.36 8.83
CA PRO A 54 5.41 -6.00 9.36
C PRO A 54 4.93 -4.96 8.35
N THR A 55 5.24 -5.08 7.06
CA THR A 55 4.79 -4.14 6.03
C THR A 55 3.28 -4.22 5.83
N ILE A 56 2.72 -5.43 5.83
CA ILE A 56 1.27 -5.65 5.72
C ILE A 56 0.55 -5.14 6.98
N ALA A 57 1.10 -5.44 8.17
CA ALA A 57 0.56 -4.97 9.44
C ALA A 57 0.57 -3.43 9.53
N SER A 58 1.68 -2.80 9.17
CA SER A 58 1.80 -1.33 9.15
C SER A 58 0.79 -0.69 8.20
N SER A 59 0.51 -1.31 7.05
CA SER A 59 -0.51 -0.83 6.12
C SER A 59 -1.92 -0.91 6.73
N LEU A 60 -2.21 -1.96 7.49
CA LEU A 60 -3.47 -2.11 8.22
C LEU A 60 -3.62 -1.05 9.31
N ASP A 61 -2.58 -0.86 10.13
CA ASP A 61 -2.58 0.13 11.22
C ASP A 61 -2.73 1.56 10.68
N SER A 62 -2.09 1.87 9.55
CA SER A 62 -2.25 3.16 8.86
C SER A 62 -3.72 3.43 8.47
N ARG A 63 -4.47 2.39 8.12
CA ARG A 63 -5.91 2.53 7.85
C ARG A 63 -6.71 2.82 9.13
N PHE A 64 -6.33 2.23 10.26
CA PHE A 64 -6.97 2.54 11.54
C PHE A 64 -6.69 3.98 11.94
N LEU A 65 -5.45 4.44 11.84
CA LEU A 65 -5.08 5.84 12.08
C LEU A 65 -5.83 6.80 11.15
N SER A 66 -5.97 6.47 9.88
CA SER A 66 -6.76 7.26 8.92
C SER A 66 -8.24 7.37 9.36
N GLY A 67 -8.79 6.32 9.96
CA GLY A 67 -10.15 6.30 10.49
C GLY A 67 -10.41 7.28 11.63
N LEU A 68 -9.38 7.66 12.39
CA LEU A 68 -9.44 8.57 13.54
C LEU A 68 -9.38 10.07 13.09
N LYS A 69 -10.23 10.44 12.13
CA LYS A 69 -10.17 11.77 11.49
C LYS A 69 -10.26 12.91 12.53
N ASP A 70 -11.19 12.84 13.45
CA ASP A 70 -11.43 13.91 14.43
C ASP A 70 -10.23 14.05 15.38
N GLU A 71 -9.63 12.94 15.81
CA GLU A 71 -8.42 12.94 16.64
C GLU A 71 -7.22 13.51 15.86
N ARG A 72 -7.06 13.15 14.58
CA ARG A 72 -5.98 13.69 13.73
C ARG A 72 -6.09 15.20 13.56
N VAL A 73 -7.31 15.71 13.35
CA VAL A 73 -7.57 17.17 13.23
C VAL A 73 -7.28 17.89 14.55
N ALA A 74 -7.73 17.32 15.68
CA ALA A 74 -7.43 17.89 17.00
C ALA A 74 -5.92 17.89 17.31
N ALA A 75 -5.24 16.78 17.00
CA ALA A 75 -3.78 16.65 17.17
C ALA A 75 -3.00 17.64 16.29
N GLU A 76 -3.44 17.87 15.05
CA GLU A 76 -2.82 18.85 14.15
C GLU A 76 -2.81 20.25 14.77
N ALA A 77 -3.94 20.69 15.35
CA ALA A 77 -4.03 21.99 16.01
C ALA A 77 -3.03 22.12 17.18
N VAL A 78 -2.88 21.06 17.97
CA VAL A 78 -1.90 21.01 19.07
C VAL A 78 -0.46 21.07 18.54
N PHE A 79 -0.12 20.27 17.54
CA PHE A 79 1.22 20.27 16.96
C PHE A 79 1.57 21.60 16.31
N LYS A 80 0.64 22.23 15.59
CA LYS A 80 0.82 23.61 15.04
C LYS A 80 1.10 24.63 16.15
N SER A 81 0.36 24.59 17.25
CA SER A 81 0.56 25.51 18.37
C SER A 81 1.91 25.34 19.08
N LYS A 82 2.53 24.18 18.96
CA LYS A 82 3.86 23.84 19.52
C LYS A 82 5.01 23.99 18.52
N GLY A 83 4.73 24.41 17.29
CA GLY A 83 5.73 24.48 16.22
C GLY A 83 6.27 23.12 15.77
N LEU A 84 5.54 22.03 16.07
CA LEU A 84 5.92 20.64 15.74
C LEU A 84 5.30 20.15 14.43
N ALA A 85 4.26 20.83 13.93
CA ALA A 85 3.68 20.53 12.64
C ALA A 85 4.56 21.10 11.51
N PRO A 86 4.68 20.41 10.36
CA PRO A 86 5.26 21.00 9.18
C PRO A 86 4.53 22.30 8.83
N ALA A 87 5.24 23.29 8.35
CA ALA A 87 4.60 24.48 7.78
C ALA A 87 3.61 24.04 6.70
N ASP A 88 2.48 24.73 6.56
CA ASP A 88 1.49 24.47 5.50
C ASP A 88 2.11 24.72 4.13
N SER A 89 2.95 23.81 3.68
CA SER A 89 3.63 23.88 2.40
C SER A 89 2.77 23.22 1.35
N LYS A 90 2.22 24.02 0.47
CA LYS A 90 1.59 23.53 -0.77
C LYS A 90 2.68 23.07 -1.74
N GLY A 91 3.32 21.96 -1.45
CA GLY A 91 4.36 21.41 -2.31
C GLY A 91 5.58 20.89 -1.57
N PRO A 92 6.60 20.36 -2.26
CA PRO A 92 7.84 19.92 -1.65
C PRO A 92 8.54 21.06 -0.96
N ALA A 93 9.22 20.77 0.16
CA ALA A 93 9.97 21.78 0.91
C ALA A 93 10.99 22.49 -0.02
N PRO A 94 11.28 23.78 0.24
CA PRO A 94 12.27 24.52 -0.55
C PRO A 94 13.61 23.78 -0.62
N GLY A 95 14.20 23.68 -1.82
CA GLY A 95 15.50 23.02 -2.03
C GLY A 95 15.42 21.52 -2.34
N ILE A 96 14.23 20.91 -2.37
CA ILE A 96 14.10 19.51 -2.82
C ILE A 96 14.14 19.42 -4.34
N ASP A 97 15.07 18.62 -4.86
CA ASP A 97 15.06 18.23 -6.28
C ASP A 97 13.84 17.34 -6.54
N LYS A 98 12.88 17.89 -7.25
CA LYS A 98 11.63 17.18 -7.59
C LYS A 98 11.88 15.90 -8.38
N LYS A 99 12.86 15.90 -9.30
CA LYS A 99 13.18 14.73 -10.12
C LYS A 99 13.74 13.60 -9.25
N GLN A 100 14.67 13.95 -8.35
CA GLN A 100 15.22 13.00 -7.40
C GLN A 100 14.15 12.45 -6.47
N LEU A 101 13.29 13.30 -5.92
CA LEU A 101 12.19 12.88 -5.06
C LEU A 101 11.24 11.88 -5.76
N ILE A 102 10.88 12.13 -7.02
CA ILE A 102 10.04 11.22 -7.81
C ILE A 102 10.74 9.85 -7.96
N ASP A 103 12.03 9.83 -8.23
CA ASP A 103 12.80 8.58 -8.36
C ASP A 103 12.89 7.83 -7.02
N ASP A 104 13.11 8.54 -5.94
CA ASP A 104 13.16 7.95 -4.60
C ASP A 104 11.81 7.36 -4.17
N VAL A 105 10.70 8.06 -4.42
CA VAL A 105 9.34 7.54 -4.19
C VAL A 105 9.09 6.29 -5.03
N ARG A 106 9.49 6.29 -6.30
CA ARG A 106 9.37 5.12 -7.17
C ARG A 106 10.13 3.91 -6.62
N LYS A 107 11.37 4.11 -6.17
CA LYS A 107 12.20 3.06 -5.58
C LYS A 107 11.63 2.55 -4.26
N ALA A 108 11.20 3.46 -3.39
CA ALA A 108 10.58 3.12 -2.10
C ALA A 108 9.29 2.30 -2.29
N LEU A 109 8.42 2.71 -3.23
CA LEU A 109 7.21 1.97 -3.57
C LEU A 109 7.53 0.56 -4.12
N TYR A 110 8.55 0.45 -4.97
CA TYR A 110 8.99 -0.84 -5.51
C TYR A 110 9.51 -1.75 -4.40
N ALA A 111 10.37 -1.25 -3.52
CA ALA A 111 10.90 -2.01 -2.38
C ALA A 111 9.78 -2.48 -1.44
N SER A 112 8.84 -1.60 -1.09
CA SER A 112 7.69 -1.94 -0.25
C SER A 112 6.81 -3.01 -0.89
N LYS A 113 6.62 -2.95 -2.21
CA LYS A 113 5.87 -3.94 -2.97
C LYS A 113 6.56 -5.31 -2.94
N VAL A 114 7.87 -5.37 -3.21
CA VAL A 114 8.66 -6.62 -3.12
C VAL A 114 8.52 -7.23 -1.73
N THR A 115 8.72 -6.42 -0.69
CA THR A 115 8.62 -6.87 0.71
C THR A 115 7.22 -7.38 1.04
N SER A 116 6.16 -6.68 0.61
CA SER A 116 4.78 -7.10 0.86
C SER A 116 4.45 -8.45 0.20
N TYR A 117 4.89 -8.67 -1.04
CA TYR A 117 4.72 -9.96 -1.70
C TYR A 117 5.53 -11.06 -1.02
N ALA A 118 6.77 -10.80 -0.62
CA ALA A 118 7.59 -11.78 0.12
C ALA A 118 6.90 -12.20 1.42
N GLN A 119 6.37 -11.25 2.19
CA GLN A 119 5.63 -11.53 3.42
C GLN A 119 4.35 -12.32 3.14
N GLY A 120 3.57 -11.93 2.13
CA GLY A 120 2.34 -12.63 1.76
C GLY A 120 2.58 -14.06 1.27
N MET A 121 3.57 -14.26 0.42
CA MET A 121 3.94 -15.61 -0.08
C MET A 121 4.46 -16.50 1.04
N ASN A 122 5.25 -15.94 1.96
CA ASN A 122 5.72 -16.68 3.12
C ASN A 122 4.58 -17.12 4.04
N LEU A 123 3.57 -16.26 4.22
CA LEU A 123 2.36 -16.60 4.98
C LEU A 123 1.58 -17.74 4.32
N ILE A 124 1.39 -17.70 3.00
CA ILE A 124 0.72 -18.76 2.24
C ILE A 124 1.51 -20.07 2.36
N ARG A 125 2.85 -20.01 2.24
CA ARG A 125 3.72 -21.16 2.42
C ARG A 125 3.57 -21.79 3.80
N ALA A 126 3.62 -20.96 4.86
CA ALA A 126 3.50 -21.44 6.23
C ALA A 126 2.16 -22.18 6.44
N LYS A 127 1.06 -21.61 5.94
CA LYS A 127 -0.26 -22.27 6.03
C LYS A 127 -0.34 -23.51 5.17
N SER A 128 0.24 -23.49 3.99
CA SER A 128 0.31 -24.67 3.11
C SER A 128 1.07 -25.82 3.76
N ASN A 129 2.17 -25.54 4.45
CA ASN A 129 2.94 -26.55 5.17
C ASN A 129 2.17 -27.09 6.38
N GLU A 130 1.53 -26.21 7.18
CA GLU A 130 0.73 -26.63 8.34
C GLU A 130 -0.41 -27.57 7.95
N GLN A 131 -1.04 -27.32 6.80
CA GLN A 131 -2.20 -28.08 6.32
C GLN A 131 -1.87 -29.14 5.27
N GLU A 132 -0.61 -29.33 4.94
CA GLU A 132 -0.12 -30.28 3.94
C GLU A 132 -0.75 -30.10 2.54
N TRP A 133 -1.08 -28.84 2.17
CA TRP A 133 -1.74 -28.55 0.88
C TRP A 133 -0.82 -28.69 -0.34
N GLY A 134 0.48 -28.59 -0.18
CA GLY A 134 1.45 -28.67 -1.30
C GLY A 134 1.26 -27.58 -2.34
N LEU A 135 0.93 -26.34 -1.94
CA LEU A 135 0.65 -25.26 -2.87
C LEU A 135 1.88 -24.85 -3.68
N ASN A 136 1.67 -24.64 -4.98
CA ASN A 136 2.65 -24.05 -5.87
C ASN A 136 2.53 -22.51 -5.82
N LEU A 137 3.50 -21.85 -5.19
CA LEU A 137 3.47 -20.38 -5.00
C LEU A 137 3.65 -19.62 -6.32
N GLY A 138 4.39 -20.18 -7.28
CA GLY A 138 4.49 -19.61 -8.62
C GLY A 138 3.16 -19.59 -9.36
N GLU A 139 2.36 -20.65 -9.22
CA GLU A 139 1.01 -20.70 -9.79
C GLU A 139 0.04 -19.74 -9.07
N MET A 140 0.19 -19.53 -7.75
CA MET A 140 -0.55 -18.50 -7.05
C MET A 140 -0.28 -17.10 -7.64
N ALA A 141 0.98 -16.77 -7.91
CA ALA A 141 1.33 -15.52 -8.57
C ALA A 141 0.73 -15.43 -9.99
N ARG A 142 0.76 -16.51 -10.75
CA ARG A 142 0.23 -16.57 -12.11
C ARG A 142 -1.28 -16.28 -12.18
N ILE A 143 -2.07 -16.92 -11.32
CA ILE A 143 -3.54 -16.73 -11.34
C ILE A 143 -3.97 -15.33 -10.93
N TRP A 144 -3.17 -14.58 -10.15
CA TRP A 144 -3.48 -13.20 -9.76
C TRP A 144 -3.28 -12.18 -10.88
N LYS A 145 -2.74 -12.58 -12.03
CA LYS A 145 -2.56 -11.70 -13.19
C LYS A 145 -3.86 -11.37 -13.93
N GLY A 146 -4.86 -12.22 -13.85
CA GLY A 146 -6.13 -12.07 -14.56
C GLY A 146 -7.31 -11.98 -13.62
N GLY A 147 -8.23 -11.02 -13.88
CA GLY A 147 -9.45 -10.84 -13.11
C GLY A 147 -9.26 -10.41 -11.66
N CYS A 148 -8.05 -10.05 -11.25
CA CYS A 148 -7.71 -9.70 -9.87
C CYS A 148 -7.34 -8.22 -9.74
N ILE A 149 -7.80 -7.57 -8.68
CA ILE A 149 -7.48 -6.16 -8.40
C ILE A 149 -5.98 -5.93 -8.15
N ILE A 150 -5.24 -6.95 -7.72
CA ILE A 150 -3.79 -6.86 -7.49
C ILE A 150 -2.97 -7.21 -8.74
N ARG A 151 -3.61 -7.39 -9.91
CA ARG A 151 -2.89 -7.68 -11.15
C ARG A 151 -1.77 -6.68 -11.42
N ALA A 152 -0.58 -7.20 -11.72
CA ALA A 152 0.64 -6.42 -11.90
C ALA A 152 1.65 -7.16 -12.76
N ALA A 153 2.48 -6.42 -13.50
CA ALA A 153 3.61 -6.99 -14.24
C ALA A 153 4.62 -7.70 -13.32
N PHE A 154 4.73 -7.26 -12.08
CA PHE A 154 5.60 -7.85 -11.07
C PHE A 154 5.29 -9.32 -10.76
N LEU A 155 4.04 -9.76 -10.93
CA LEU A 155 3.61 -11.15 -10.71
C LEU A 155 4.34 -12.15 -11.63
N ASP A 156 4.72 -11.74 -12.85
CA ASP A 156 5.55 -12.57 -13.73
C ASP A 156 6.94 -12.83 -13.15
N ARG A 157 7.54 -11.81 -12.54
CA ARG A 157 8.85 -11.94 -11.88
C ARG A 157 8.78 -12.86 -10.67
N ILE A 158 7.70 -12.78 -9.89
CA ILE A 158 7.46 -13.68 -8.76
C ILE A 158 7.32 -15.12 -9.26
N LYS A 159 6.50 -15.35 -10.29
CA LYS A 159 6.39 -16.69 -10.89
C LYS A 159 7.73 -17.22 -11.35
N GLN A 160 8.49 -16.45 -12.12
CA GLN A 160 9.81 -16.84 -12.60
C GLN A 160 10.80 -17.15 -11.47
N ALA A 161 10.71 -16.44 -10.34
CA ALA A 161 11.55 -16.71 -9.18
C ALA A 161 11.21 -18.09 -8.58
N TYR A 162 9.93 -18.40 -8.38
CA TYR A 162 9.50 -19.69 -7.87
C TYR A 162 9.66 -20.84 -8.87
N ASP A 163 9.68 -20.59 -10.18
CA ASP A 163 10.02 -21.61 -11.18
C ASP A 163 11.51 -22.01 -11.14
N LYS A 164 12.37 -21.08 -10.69
CA LYS A 164 13.81 -21.36 -10.52
C LYS A 164 14.13 -22.03 -9.19
N ASP A 165 13.44 -21.61 -8.14
CA ASP A 165 13.61 -22.13 -6.80
C ASP A 165 12.25 -22.06 -6.08
N ALA A 166 11.72 -23.23 -5.74
CA ALA A 166 10.41 -23.34 -5.08
C ALA A 166 10.42 -22.92 -3.60
N ASN A 167 11.62 -22.63 -3.02
CA ASN A 167 11.81 -22.27 -1.62
C ASN A 167 11.86 -20.77 -1.34
#